data_2371baf7c99c6f8a5ea25a6a127551b5
#
_entry.id   2371baf7c99c6f8a5ea25a6a127551b5
#
_cell.length_a   1.000
_cell.length_b   1.000
_cell.length_c   1.000
_cell.angle_alpha   90.00
_cell.angle_beta   90.00
_cell.angle_gamma   90.00
#
_symmetry.space_group_name_H-M   'P 1'
#
loop_
_entity.id
_entity.type
_entity.pdbx_description
1 polymer ?
#
loop_
_entity_poly.entity_id
_entity_poly.type
_entity_poly.pdbx_seq_one_letter_code
_entity_poly.pdbx_strand_id
1 'polypeptide(L)'
;MSNYEKIFSTVGVNESGREGRSYIEGKDFEVNIAAPDSKQKDATNPEELFALGYSACFNGALQVVLKEEEVKGKSVVRHEVDLLKGEGPDFKLGVTIEVGIEGLEPEEVQPLADKAHEICPYSRAVQNGHIDVEVKGVTFKDA
;
A
#
# COMPACT_ATOMS: atom_id res chain seq x y z
N MET A 1 25.53 6.45 2.18
CA MET A 1 25.85 5.14 1.62
C MET A 1 24.82 4.12 2.02
N SER A 2 24.24 3.49 1.04
CA SER A 2 23.14 2.55 1.28
C SER A 2 23.67 1.12 1.46
N ASN A 3 23.15 0.44 2.48
CA ASN A 3 23.42 -0.99 2.69
C ASN A 3 22.29 -1.83 2.11
N TYR A 4 21.49 -1.23 1.24
CA TYR A 4 20.34 -1.90 0.65
C TYR A 4 20.72 -2.56 -0.66
N GLU A 5 20.19 -3.76 -0.89
CA GLU A 5 20.33 -4.43 -2.16
C GLU A 5 18.96 -4.66 -2.77
N LYS A 6 18.88 -4.62 -4.08
CA LYS A 6 17.61 -4.83 -4.77
C LYS A 6 17.32 -6.33 -4.80
N ILE A 7 16.24 -6.76 -4.14
CA ILE A 7 15.86 -8.18 -4.12
C ILE A 7 14.64 -8.46 -5.00
N PHE A 8 13.96 -7.43 -5.50
CA PHE A 8 12.77 -7.63 -6.33
C PHE A 8 12.44 -6.32 -7.04
N SER A 9 11.90 -6.43 -8.24
CA SER A 9 11.49 -5.28 -9.01
C SER A 9 10.24 -5.63 -9.81
N THR A 10 9.35 -4.66 -9.96
CA THR A 10 8.14 -4.83 -10.78
C THR A 10 7.84 -3.51 -11.47
N VAL A 11 7.10 -3.58 -12.56
CA VAL A 11 6.74 -2.39 -13.32
C VAL A 11 5.23 -2.36 -13.50
N GLY A 12 4.61 -1.28 -13.02
CA GLY A 12 3.20 -1.01 -13.24
C GLY A 12 3.03 0.05 -14.30
N VAL A 13 2.08 -0.13 -15.19
CA VAL A 13 1.81 0.79 -16.29
C VAL A 13 0.36 1.21 -16.22
N ASN A 14 0.11 2.50 -16.40
CA ASN A 14 -1.25 3.03 -16.46
C ASN A 14 -1.48 3.74 -17.79
N GLU A 15 -2.64 3.49 -18.35
CA GLU A 15 -3.13 4.18 -19.53
C GLU A 15 -4.40 4.94 -19.14
N SER A 16 -4.45 6.22 -19.47
CA SER A 16 -5.62 7.09 -19.30
C SER A 16 -6.02 7.43 -17.87
N GLY A 17 -5.09 7.30 -16.90
CA GLY A 17 -5.28 7.82 -15.56
C GLY A 17 -6.42 7.14 -14.80
N ARG A 18 -7.27 7.93 -14.17
CA ARG A 18 -8.33 7.41 -13.31
C ARG A 18 -9.55 6.90 -14.08
N GLU A 19 -9.51 6.91 -15.40
CA GLU A 19 -10.58 6.37 -16.25
C GLU A 19 -9.97 5.48 -17.32
N GLY A 20 -9.08 4.58 -16.92
CA GLY A 20 -8.37 3.74 -17.86
C GLY A 20 -8.11 2.36 -17.29
N ARG A 21 -6.87 1.92 -17.42
CA ARG A 21 -6.47 0.63 -16.86
C ARG A 21 -5.03 0.67 -16.39
N SER A 22 -4.73 -0.18 -15.44
CA SER A 22 -3.36 -0.39 -14.97
C SER A 22 -3.03 -1.87 -15.07
N TYR A 23 -1.78 -2.17 -15.39
CA TYR A 23 -1.36 -3.56 -15.51
C TYR A 23 0.11 -3.71 -15.08
N ILE A 24 0.48 -4.93 -14.79
CA ILE A 24 1.86 -5.27 -14.45
C ILE A 24 2.54 -5.79 -15.69
N GLU A 25 3.65 -5.15 -16.05
CA GLU A 25 4.42 -5.52 -17.23
C GLU A 25 5.02 -6.92 -17.07
N GLY A 26 4.87 -7.74 -18.08
CA GLY A 26 5.42 -9.09 -18.07
C GLY A 26 4.62 -10.12 -17.31
N LYS A 27 3.41 -9.77 -16.91
CA LYS A 27 2.57 -10.64 -16.11
C LYS A 27 1.11 -10.43 -16.54
N ASP A 28 0.33 -11.50 -16.53
CA ASP A 28 -1.08 -11.41 -16.90
C ASP A 28 -1.91 -10.94 -15.70
N PHE A 29 -1.81 -9.65 -15.42
CA PHE A 29 -2.56 -9.03 -14.33
C PHE A 29 -2.87 -7.59 -14.69
N GLU A 30 -4.14 -7.26 -14.72
CA GLU A 30 -4.58 -5.89 -14.98
C GLU A 30 -5.87 -5.57 -14.24
N VAL A 31 -6.10 -4.29 -14.03
CA VAL A 31 -7.32 -3.79 -13.40
C VAL A 31 -7.82 -2.59 -14.19
N ASN A 32 -9.14 -2.46 -14.24
CA ASN A 32 -9.76 -1.26 -14.79
C ASN A 32 -9.84 -0.20 -13.70
N ILE A 33 -9.57 1.03 -14.05
CA ILE A 33 -9.59 2.15 -13.13
C ILE A 33 -10.79 3.04 -13.48
N ALA A 34 -11.60 3.35 -12.46
CA ALA A 34 -12.77 4.21 -12.64
C ALA A 34 -13.02 5.01 -11.36
N ALA A 35 -13.79 6.09 -11.50
CA ALA A 35 -14.12 6.92 -10.34
C ALA A 35 -14.93 6.12 -9.32
N PRO A 36 -14.85 6.46 -8.02
CA PRO A 36 -15.56 5.72 -6.98
C PRO A 36 -17.08 5.67 -7.18
N ASP A 37 -17.65 6.69 -7.79
CA ASP A 37 -19.08 6.76 -8.04
C ASP A 37 -19.48 6.21 -9.41
N SER A 38 -18.53 5.55 -10.10
CA SER A 38 -18.80 4.94 -11.39
C SER A 38 -19.73 3.74 -11.27
N LYS A 39 -20.50 3.50 -12.31
CA LYS A 39 -21.37 2.32 -12.37
C LYS A 39 -20.62 1.08 -12.84
N GLN A 40 -19.36 1.23 -13.19
CA GLN A 40 -18.52 0.12 -13.62
C GLN A 40 -18.18 -0.75 -12.42
N LYS A 41 -18.65 -1.99 -12.41
CA LYS A 41 -18.53 -2.88 -11.25
C LYS A 41 -17.20 -3.62 -11.15
N ASP A 42 -16.49 -3.75 -12.25
CA ASP A 42 -15.22 -4.49 -12.29
C ASP A 42 -14.03 -3.56 -12.36
N ALA A 43 -14.13 -2.42 -11.70
CA ALA A 43 -13.07 -1.43 -11.68
C ALA A 43 -12.66 -1.14 -10.24
N THR A 44 -11.46 -0.61 -10.10
CA THR A 44 -10.92 -0.15 -8.82
C THR A 44 -10.43 1.28 -9.00
N ASN A 45 -9.72 1.79 -8.02
CA ASN A 45 -9.15 3.14 -8.05
C ASN A 45 -7.84 3.15 -7.27
N PRO A 46 -7.04 4.23 -7.39
CA PRO A 46 -5.75 4.28 -6.72
C PRO A 46 -5.83 4.11 -5.21
N GLU A 47 -6.86 4.66 -4.57
CA GLU A 47 -6.99 4.57 -3.12
C GLU A 47 -7.27 3.14 -2.67
N GLU A 48 -8.10 2.41 -3.43
CA GLU A 48 -8.34 1.00 -3.13
C GLU A 48 -7.09 0.16 -3.34
N LEU A 49 -6.35 0.42 -4.41
CA LEU A 49 -5.11 -0.31 -4.68
C LEU A 49 -4.07 -0.04 -3.60
N PHE A 50 -3.99 1.21 -3.13
CA PHE A 50 -3.09 1.57 -2.04
C PHE A 50 -3.48 0.83 -0.76
N ALA A 51 -4.78 0.79 -0.46
CA ALA A 51 -5.28 0.08 0.72
C ALA A 51 -4.94 -1.41 0.67
N LEU A 52 -5.13 -2.03 -0.50
CA LEU A 52 -4.81 -3.45 -0.67
C LEU A 52 -3.32 -3.71 -0.51
N GLY A 53 -2.49 -2.91 -1.16
CA GLY A 53 -1.05 -3.09 -1.09
C GLY A 53 -0.51 -2.83 0.30
N TYR A 54 -0.94 -1.74 0.91
CA TYR A 54 -0.46 -1.37 2.23
C TYR A 54 -0.87 -2.40 3.28
N SER A 55 -2.13 -2.86 3.24
CA SER A 55 -2.59 -3.85 4.21
C SER A 55 -1.80 -5.16 4.11
N ALA A 56 -1.48 -5.59 2.89
CA ALA A 56 -0.68 -6.79 2.70
C ALA A 56 0.76 -6.60 3.21
N CYS A 57 1.35 -5.45 2.91
CA CYS A 57 2.71 -5.13 3.34
C CYS A 57 2.79 -5.03 4.86
N PHE A 58 1.83 -4.33 5.47
CA PHE A 58 1.78 -4.16 6.92
C PHE A 58 1.58 -5.50 7.63
N ASN A 59 0.63 -6.31 7.15
CA ASN A 59 0.39 -7.61 7.79
C ASN A 59 1.60 -8.53 7.62
N GLY A 60 2.33 -8.40 6.51
CA GLY A 60 3.58 -9.13 6.34
C GLY A 60 4.60 -8.76 7.41
N ALA A 61 4.75 -7.45 7.68
CA ALA A 61 5.63 -6.98 8.74
C ALA A 61 5.14 -7.47 10.11
N LEU A 62 3.83 -7.47 10.32
CA LEU A 62 3.26 -7.96 11.56
C LEU A 62 3.59 -9.45 11.77
N GLN A 63 3.54 -10.25 10.70
CA GLN A 63 3.90 -11.66 10.81
C GLN A 63 5.34 -11.84 11.28
N VAL A 64 6.24 -10.98 10.84
CA VAL A 64 7.63 -11.03 11.31
C VAL A 64 7.69 -10.74 12.81
N VAL A 65 6.97 -9.71 13.25
CA VAL A 65 6.93 -9.35 14.68
C VAL A 65 6.34 -10.48 15.51
N LEU A 66 5.24 -11.08 15.06
CA LEU A 66 4.59 -12.16 15.80
C LEU A 66 5.52 -13.36 15.94
N LYS A 67 6.26 -13.67 14.90
CA LYS A 67 7.22 -14.78 14.96
C LYS A 67 8.33 -14.52 15.96
N GLU A 68 8.88 -13.30 15.97
CA GLU A 68 9.91 -12.92 16.90
C GLU A 68 9.44 -12.92 18.36
N GLU A 69 8.20 -12.51 18.59
CA GLU A 69 7.62 -12.46 19.93
C GLU A 69 6.95 -13.77 20.33
N GLU A 70 7.02 -14.78 19.46
CA GLU A 70 6.45 -16.10 19.69
C GLU A 70 4.96 -16.06 19.98
N VAL A 71 4.25 -15.18 19.29
CA VAL A 71 2.80 -15.06 19.38
C VAL A 71 2.18 -15.84 18.25
N LYS A 72 1.25 -16.73 18.59
CA LYS A 72 0.51 -17.53 17.63
C LYS A 72 -0.90 -16.98 17.51
N GLY A 73 -1.50 -17.16 16.37
CA GLY A 73 -2.85 -16.68 16.13
C GLY A 73 -2.90 -15.99 14.77
N LYS A 74 -4.09 -15.97 14.22
CA LYS A 74 -4.32 -15.31 12.95
C LYS A 74 -4.37 -13.81 13.14
N SER A 75 -3.86 -13.07 12.17
CA SER A 75 -3.92 -11.61 12.20
C SER A 75 -4.79 -11.11 11.07
N VAL A 76 -5.47 -10.02 11.31
CA VAL A 76 -6.22 -9.30 10.29
C VAL A 76 -5.89 -7.82 10.44
N VAL A 77 -5.67 -7.15 9.31
CA VAL A 77 -5.45 -5.71 9.32
C VAL A 77 -6.46 -5.06 8.38
N ARG A 78 -6.95 -3.91 8.78
CA ARG A 78 -7.85 -3.10 7.96
C ARG A 78 -7.24 -1.73 7.76
N HIS A 79 -7.08 -1.34 6.51
CA HIS A 79 -6.57 -0.01 6.17
C HIS A 79 -7.70 0.79 5.58
N GLU A 80 -8.10 1.84 6.28
CA GLU A 80 -9.02 2.82 5.73
C GLU A 80 -8.17 3.91 5.10
N VAL A 81 -8.36 4.13 3.81
CA VAL A 81 -7.60 5.13 3.06
C VAL A 81 -8.56 6.21 2.60
N ASP A 82 -8.26 7.44 2.97
CA ASP A 82 -9.07 8.60 2.63
C ASP A 82 -8.33 9.46 1.62
N LEU A 83 -9.06 9.94 0.62
CA LEU A 83 -8.54 10.97 -0.27
C LEU A 83 -9.07 12.29 0.25
N LEU A 84 -8.17 13.18 0.66
CA LEU A 84 -8.50 14.45 1.26
C LEU A 84 -8.19 15.58 0.28
N LYS A 85 -9.09 16.53 0.20
CA LYS A 85 -8.94 17.65 -0.73
C LYS A 85 -8.75 18.96 0.01
N GLY A 86 -7.71 19.69 -0.33
CA GLY A 86 -7.51 21.06 0.12
C GLY A 86 -8.04 22.03 -0.93
N GLU A 87 -7.33 23.12 -1.18
CA GLU A 87 -7.71 24.10 -2.17
C GLU A 87 -7.09 23.75 -3.52
N GLY A 88 -7.88 23.89 -4.61
CA GLY A 88 -7.41 23.61 -5.96
C GLY A 88 -6.97 22.17 -6.12
N PRO A 89 -5.82 21.92 -6.76
CA PRO A 89 -5.34 20.55 -6.97
C PRO A 89 -4.51 19.99 -5.81
N ASP A 90 -4.76 20.46 -4.60
CA ASP A 90 -4.05 20.01 -3.40
C ASP A 90 -4.79 18.82 -2.79
N PHE A 91 -4.24 17.63 -2.99
CA PHE A 91 -4.80 16.38 -2.46
C PHE A 91 -3.78 15.67 -1.61
N LYS A 92 -4.25 14.97 -0.59
CA LYS A 92 -3.39 14.10 0.20
C LYS A 92 -4.18 12.91 0.68
N LEU A 93 -3.47 11.90 1.17
CA LEU A 93 -4.10 10.70 1.70
C LEU A 93 -4.07 10.71 3.21
N GLY A 94 -5.13 10.16 3.81
CA GLY A 94 -5.14 9.83 5.21
C GLY A 94 -5.27 8.33 5.34
N VAL A 95 -4.68 7.74 6.36
CA VAL A 95 -4.74 6.30 6.57
C VAL A 95 -4.99 5.99 8.02
N THR A 96 -5.95 5.11 8.29
CA THR A 96 -6.21 4.57 9.61
C THR A 96 -6.00 3.05 9.52
N ILE A 97 -5.17 2.53 10.40
CA ILE A 97 -4.83 1.10 10.41
C ILE A 97 -5.42 0.45 11.65
N GLU A 98 -6.24 -0.58 11.47
CA GLU A 98 -6.79 -1.36 12.57
C GLU A 98 -6.24 -2.76 12.50
N VAL A 99 -5.82 -3.29 13.65
CA VAL A 99 -5.14 -4.58 13.73
C VAL A 99 -5.83 -5.45 14.75
N GLY A 100 -6.15 -6.69 14.36
CA GLY A 100 -6.69 -7.69 15.26
C GLY A 100 -5.83 -8.95 15.21
N ILE A 101 -5.61 -9.55 16.36
CA ILE A 101 -4.87 -10.82 16.47
C ILE A 101 -5.70 -11.77 17.30
N GLU A 102 -5.94 -12.92 16.75
CA GLU A 102 -6.76 -13.96 17.40
C GLU A 102 -6.20 -14.28 18.78
N GLY A 103 -7.05 -14.22 19.79
CA GLY A 103 -6.67 -14.55 21.16
C GLY A 103 -6.08 -13.41 21.98
N LEU A 104 -5.90 -12.23 21.38
CA LEU A 104 -5.33 -11.07 22.10
C LEU A 104 -6.33 -9.94 22.24
N GLU A 105 -6.23 -9.22 23.34
CA GLU A 105 -7.01 -8.01 23.56
C GLU A 105 -6.33 -6.80 22.91
N PRO A 106 -7.06 -5.72 22.65
CA PRO A 106 -6.48 -4.53 22.00
C PRO A 106 -5.22 -4.02 22.67
N GLU A 107 -5.14 -4.04 24.00
CA GLU A 107 -3.96 -3.56 24.72
C GLU A 107 -2.74 -4.41 24.45
N GLU A 108 -2.96 -5.71 24.18
CA GLU A 108 -1.87 -6.63 23.87
C GLU A 108 -1.45 -6.49 22.39
N VAL A 109 -2.39 -6.14 21.53
CA VAL A 109 -2.14 -5.97 20.11
C VAL A 109 -1.35 -4.71 19.82
N GLN A 110 -1.65 -3.62 20.53
CA GLN A 110 -1.08 -2.31 20.23
C GLN A 110 0.46 -2.29 20.11
N PRO A 111 1.22 -2.82 21.09
CA PRO A 111 2.67 -2.77 20.96
C PRO A 111 3.19 -3.62 19.78
N LEU A 112 2.51 -4.69 19.43
CA LEU A 112 2.90 -5.51 18.29
C LEU A 112 2.64 -4.75 16.98
N ALA A 113 1.50 -4.07 16.90
CA ALA A 113 1.17 -3.25 15.74
C ALA A 113 2.15 -2.09 15.59
N ASP A 114 2.55 -1.46 16.69
CA ASP A 114 3.52 -0.37 16.67
C ASP A 114 4.86 -0.85 16.11
N LYS A 115 5.31 -2.03 16.49
CA LYS A 115 6.54 -2.61 15.96
C LYS A 115 6.44 -2.89 14.47
N ALA A 116 5.29 -3.42 14.03
CA ALA A 116 5.06 -3.67 12.61
C ALA A 116 5.13 -2.36 11.82
N HIS A 117 4.58 -1.29 12.37
CA HIS A 117 4.58 0.03 11.74
C HIS A 117 6.00 0.56 11.54
N GLU A 118 6.90 0.23 12.44
CA GLU A 118 8.30 0.68 12.34
C GLU A 118 9.07 -0.05 11.24
N ILE A 119 8.71 -1.29 10.94
CA ILE A 119 9.47 -2.09 9.98
C ILE A 119 8.78 -2.26 8.63
N CYS A 120 7.50 -1.95 8.53
CA CYS A 120 6.76 -2.07 7.26
C CYS A 120 7.29 -1.05 6.24
N PRO A 121 7.75 -1.51 5.06
CA PRO A 121 8.28 -0.60 4.05
C PRO A 121 7.30 0.50 3.62
N TYR A 122 6.01 0.19 3.51
CA TYR A 122 5.00 1.21 3.18
C TYR A 122 4.87 2.24 4.30
N SER A 123 4.82 1.78 5.55
CA SER A 123 4.74 2.70 6.69
C SER A 123 5.95 3.63 6.73
N ARG A 124 7.13 3.08 6.50
CA ARG A 124 8.36 3.88 6.47
C ARG A 124 8.35 4.89 5.33
N ALA A 125 7.84 4.50 4.17
CA ALA A 125 7.73 5.39 3.03
C ALA A 125 6.81 6.58 3.33
N VAL A 126 5.63 6.31 3.90
CA VAL A 126 4.65 7.37 4.15
C VAL A 126 5.01 8.25 5.34
N GLN A 127 5.69 7.71 6.35
CA GLN A 127 6.05 8.48 7.54
C GLN A 127 7.35 9.26 7.39
N ASN A 128 8.37 8.62 6.85
CA ASN A 128 9.73 9.15 6.89
C ASN A 128 10.31 9.50 5.53
N GLY A 129 9.52 9.33 4.48
CA GLY A 129 10.02 9.57 3.14
C GLY A 129 11.12 8.59 2.74
N HIS A 130 11.11 7.38 3.27
CA HIS A 130 12.12 6.37 2.98
C HIS A 130 11.84 5.66 1.65
N ILE A 131 11.69 6.47 0.61
CA ILE A 131 11.53 5.96 -0.74
C ILE A 131 12.24 6.91 -1.69
N ASP A 132 13.14 6.38 -2.49
CA ASP A 132 13.86 7.17 -3.48
C ASP A 132 13.06 7.18 -4.76
N VAL A 133 12.76 8.37 -5.27
CA VAL A 133 11.92 8.51 -6.46
C VAL A 133 12.68 9.33 -7.51
N GLU A 134 12.73 8.81 -8.72
CA GLU A 134 13.31 9.51 -9.86
C GLU A 134 12.23 9.63 -10.93
N VAL A 135 12.07 10.83 -11.48
CA VAL A 135 11.07 11.08 -12.52
C VAL A 135 11.81 11.36 -13.83
N LYS A 136 11.48 10.60 -14.85
CA LYS A 136 12.12 10.72 -16.17
C LYS A 136 11.09 10.94 -17.27
N GLY A 137 11.31 11.94 -18.10
CA GLY A 137 10.53 12.08 -19.32
C GLY A 137 11.06 11.11 -20.37
N VAL A 138 10.17 10.45 -21.09
CA VAL A 138 10.53 9.53 -22.18
C VAL A 138 9.62 9.79 -23.36
N THR A 139 9.95 9.22 -24.51
CA THR A 139 9.07 9.33 -25.67
C THR A 139 7.83 8.48 -25.42
N PHE A 140 6.72 8.84 -26.03
CA PHE A 140 5.45 8.15 -25.78
C PHE A 140 5.54 6.64 -26.05
N LYS A 141 6.22 6.26 -27.11
CA LYS A 141 6.33 4.83 -27.47
C LYS A 141 7.25 4.05 -26.54
N ASP A 142 8.04 4.73 -25.73
CA ASP A 142 8.96 4.08 -24.78
C ASP A 142 8.38 4.01 -23.38
N ALA A 143 7.21 4.57 -23.20
CA ALA A 143 6.53 4.58 -21.91
C ALA A 143 5.85 3.23 -21.63
#